data_5f8880592d9fe38de42c21b5093b5359
#
_entry.id   5f8880592d9fe38de42c21b5093b5359
#
_cell.length_a   1.000
_cell.length_b   1.000
_cell.length_c   1.000
_cell.angle_alpha   90.00
_cell.angle_beta   90.00
_cell.angle_gamma   90.00
#
_symmetry.space_group_name_H-M   'P 1'
#
loop_
_entity.id
_entity.type
_entity.pdbx_description
1 polymer ?
#
loop_
_entity_poly.entity_id
_entity_poly.type
_entity_poly.pdbx_seq_one_letter_code
_entity_poly.pdbx_strand_id
1 'polypeptide(L)'
;ETALSMAEEGMDVKKIARLVKVSEDDIQKWIDGMNQFNATPEFGTTRILFTKPELANRAYVKEEMRKLGLTVREDDIGNIFATLPGSDPALAPVWTGSHIDTVPNAGKFDGMTGVVSGMEAVRLIRESGAPHPRDIVVVAYTSEEPTRYGLSCLGSRALSGDLTLEDTRALKDQSGRTLYDKLQELGYSREGFARIRKRKGDVFAAVELHIEQNSRLEKAGIPIGIVKKICAPSNYIVEVHGKQGHAGGMDMTDRRDAYAAACEMALALEKLARECPSEYNTATVGRVCLVPNAVNVIPGKCVFTVDIRDCNMKTKQALIEEMKSQFLEIGRKRGVELTIQEDNNDIPLSCNEDMIRLLETMCEKQGLEYMELISGPYHDS
;
A
#
# COMPACT_ATOMS: atom_id res chain seq x y z
N GLU A 1 -8.71 20.64 13.40
CA GLU A 1 -8.52 21.91 14.16
C GLU A 1 -9.00 23.13 13.36
N THR A 2 -8.73 23.26 12.08
CA THR A 2 -9.12 24.45 11.29
C THR A 2 -10.64 24.60 11.23
N ALA A 3 -11.38 23.53 11.00
CA ALA A 3 -12.85 23.57 11.01
C ALA A 3 -13.44 23.71 12.42
N LEU A 4 -12.79 23.13 13.46
CA LEU A 4 -13.17 23.34 14.84
C LEU A 4 -12.90 24.78 15.30
N SER A 5 -11.73 25.34 15.00
CA SER A 5 -11.36 26.73 15.32
C SER A 5 -12.34 27.72 14.69
N MET A 6 -12.75 27.49 13.44
CA MET A 6 -13.75 28.33 12.76
C MET A 6 -15.17 28.20 13.35
N ALA A 7 -15.52 27.03 13.91
CA ALA A 7 -16.79 26.83 14.61
C ALA A 7 -16.78 27.53 15.99
N GLU A 8 -15.64 27.57 16.68
CA GLU A 8 -15.46 28.29 17.95
C GLU A 8 -15.48 29.82 17.75
N GLU A 9 -15.10 30.33 16.56
CA GLU A 9 -15.18 31.76 16.21
C GLU A 9 -16.58 32.18 15.70
N GLY A 10 -17.60 31.32 15.81
CA GLY A 10 -19.00 31.64 15.46
C GLY A 10 -19.29 31.63 13.96
N MET A 11 -18.39 31.07 13.15
CA MET A 11 -18.64 30.89 11.71
C MET A 11 -19.44 29.59 11.51
N ASP A 12 -20.67 29.73 11.00
CA ASP A 12 -21.58 28.60 10.71
C ASP A 12 -20.92 27.63 9.72
N VAL A 13 -20.70 26.37 10.16
CA VAL A 13 -20.12 25.28 9.33
C VAL A 13 -20.89 25.10 8.01
N LYS A 14 -22.22 25.35 8.00
CA LYS A 14 -23.04 25.37 6.78
C LYS A 14 -22.68 26.53 5.84
N LYS A 15 -22.16 27.62 6.40
CA LYS A 15 -21.71 28.78 5.60
C LYS A 15 -20.34 28.49 4.97
N ILE A 16 -19.46 27.81 5.70
CA ILE A 16 -18.18 27.32 5.18
C ILE A 16 -18.42 26.29 4.06
N ALA A 17 -19.28 25.29 4.29
CA ALA A 17 -19.64 24.30 3.27
C ALA A 17 -20.31 24.87 2.02
N ARG A 18 -20.98 26.05 2.14
CA ARG A 18 -21.57 26.78 1.00
C ARG A 18 -20.55 27.66 0.27
N LEU A 19 -19.50 28.11 0.96
CA LEU A 19 -18.45 28.97 0.39
C LEU A 19 -17.38 28.14 -0.35
N VAL A 20 -17.25 26.87 0.01
CA VAL A 20 -16.17 25.98 -0.44
C VAL A 20 -16.82 24.82 -1.20
N LYS A 21 -17.04 25.01 -2.51
CA LYS A 21 -17.48 23.92 -3.38
C LYS A 21 -16.27 23.08 -3.78
N VAL A 22 -16.28 21.78 -3.45
CA VAL A 22 -15.43 20.79 -4.10
C VAL A 22 -15.67 20.88 -5.60
N SER A 23 -14.61 21.04 -6.36
CA SER A 23 -14.68 21.06 -7.81
C SER A 23 -14.56 19.63 -8.34
N GLU A 24 -15.67 19.00 -8.62
CA GLU A 24 -15.70 17.68 -9.27
C GLU A 24 -14.94 17.71 -10.61
N ASP A 25 -15.04 18.81 -11.34
CA ASP A 25 -14.35 19.02 -12.61
C ASP A 25 -12.82 19.06 -12.43
N ASP A 26 -12.30 19.70 -11.38
CA ASP A 26 -10.87 19.74 -11.11
C ASP A 26 -10.34 18.38 -10.67
N ILE A 27 -11.06 17.67 -9.80
CA ILE A 27 -10.74 16.30 -9.40
C ILE A 27 -10.68 15.40 -10.63
N GLN A 28 -11.70 15.41 -11.47
CA GLN A 28 -11.76 14.59 -12.68
C GLN A 28 -10.64 14.94 -13.64
N LYS A 29 -10.35 16.23 -13.84
CA LYS A 29 -9.25 16.71 -14.68
C LYS A 29 -7.88 16.21 -14.21
N TRP A 30 -7.61 16.24 -12.91
CA TRP A 30 -6.34 15.73 -12.37
C TRP A 30 -6.21 14.22 -12.52
N ILE A 31 -7.27 13.46 -12.22
CA ILE A 31 -7.29 12.02 -12.42
C ILE A 31 -7.08 11.66 -13.90
N ASP A 32 -7.80 12.30 -14.81
CA ASP A 32 -7.66 12.05 -16.25
C ASP A 32 -6.29 12.52 -16.77
N GLY A 33 -5.76 13.61 -16.24
CA GLY A 33 -4.43 14.10 -16.52
C GLY A 33 -3.33 13.10 -16.13
N MET A 34 -3.43 12.50 -14.92
CA MET A 34 -2.52 11.43 -14.50
C MET A 34 -2.67 10.17 -15.35
N ASN A 35 -3.89 9.83 -15.78
CA ASN A 35 -4.16 8.63 -16.56
C ASN A 35 -3.68 8.70 -18.02
N GLN A 36 -3.28 9.87 -18.51
CA GLN A 36 -2.59 10.00 -19.80
C GLN A 36 -1.21 9.32 -19.78
N PHE A 37 -0.57 9.20 -18.60
CA PHE A 37 0.72 8.55 -18.41
C PHE A 37 0.52 7.09 -18.02
N ASN A 38 0.23 6.26 -19.01
CA ASN A 38 -0.20 4.88 -18.82
C ASN A 38 0.48 3.96 -19.85
N ALA A 39 1.04 2.84 -19.41
CA ALA A 39 1.68 1.87 -20.29
C ALA A 39 0.69 0.90 -20.99
N THR A 40 -0.54 0.75 -20.46
CA THR A 40 -1.55 -0.21 -20.96
C THR A 40 -2.96 0.41 -21.04
N PRO A 41 -3.17 1.49 -21.81
CA PRO A 41 -4.44 2.24 -21.78
C PRO A 41 -5.67 1.42 -22.22
N GLU A 42 -5.46 0.32 -22.93
CA GLU A 42 -6.54 -0.57 -23.40
C GLU A 42 -7.04 -1.54 -22.31
N PHE A 43 -6.25 -1.76 -21.25
CA PHE A 43 -6.54 -2.79 -20.22
C PHE A 43 -6.69 -2.24 -18.81
N GLY A 44 -6.43 -0.97 -18.59
CA GLY A 44 -6.44 -0.34 -17.28
C GLY A 44 -5.31 0.67 -17.16
N THR A 45 -4.89 0.99 -15.95
CA THR A 45 -3.80 1.92 -15.68
C THR A 45 -2.54 1.16 -15.23
N THR A 46 -1.42 1.40 -15.91
CA THR A 46 -0.11 0.80 -15.54
C THR A 46 0.96 1.87 -15.44
N ARG A 47 1.44 2.12 -14.23
CA ARG A 47 2.53 3.04 -13.88
C ARG A 47 3.49 2.39 -12.91
N ILE A 48 4.36 1.54 -13.43
CA ILE A 48 5.38 0.86 -12.61
C ILE A 48 6.47 1.86 -12.23
N LEU A 49 6.90 1.82 -10.98
CA LEU A 49 7.90 2.69 -10.39
C LEU A 49 9.09 2.97 -11.33
N PHE A 50 9.43 4.23 -11.51
CA PHE A 50 10.57 4.74 -12.30
C PHE A 50 10.61 4.26 -13.76
N THR A 51 9.47 3.86 -14.33
CA THR A 51 9.31 3.72 -15.77
C THR A 51 9.01 5.07 -16.42
N LYS A 52 9.10 5.15 -17.76
CA LYS A 52 8.81 6.40 -18.49
C LYS A 52 7.42 6.97 -18.17
N PRO A 53 6.32 6.19 -18.18
CA PRO A 53 5.00 6.71 -17.82
C PRO A 53 4.96 7.23 -16.37
N GLU A 54 5.56 6.52 -15.43
CA GLU A 54 5.53 6.91 -14.01
C GLU A 54 6.34 8.20 -13.78
N LEU A 55 7.53 8.32 -14.36
CA LEU A 55 8.35 9.55 -14.27
C LEU A 55 7.66 10.76 -14.93
N ALA A 56 6.95 10.55 -16.04
CA ALA A 56 6.17 11.59 -16.69
C ALA A 56 4.96 12.01 -15.82
N ASN A 57 4.28 11.05 -15.19
CA ASN A 57 3.22 11.33 -14.23
C ASN A 57 3.73 12.13 -13.02
N ARG A 58 4.89 11.78 -12.46
CA ARG A 58 5.55 12.58 -11.40
C ARG A 58 5.76 14.03 -11.80
N ALA A 59 6.24 14.24 -13.02
CA ALA A 59 6.46 15.59 -13.53
C ALA A 59 5.15 16.37 -13.65
N TYR A 60 4.08 15.73 -14.15
CA TYR A 60 2.74 16.31 -14.25
C TYR A 60 2.19 16.67 -12.86
N VAL A 61 2.19 15.74 -11.91
CA VAL A 61 1.69 15.97 -10.55
C VAL A 61 2.43 17.14 -9.86
N LYS A 62 3.77 17.18 -9.95
CA LYS A 62 4.56 18.29 -9.41
C LYS A 62 4.17 19.63 -10.03
N GLU A 63 3.87 19.66 -11.32
CA GLU A 63 3.45 20.86 -12.01
C GLU A 63 2.04 21.32 -11.59
N GLU A 64 1.09 20.40 -11.48
CA GLU A 64 -0.26 20.74 -11.00
C GLU A 64 -0.23 21.25 -9.54
N MET A 65 0.58 20.64 -8.68
CA MET A 65 0.79 21.13 -7.30
C MET A 65 1.40 22.54 -7.28
N ARG A 66 2.33 22.87 -8.19
CA ARG A 66 2.89 24.24 -8.31
C ARG A 66 1.84 25.24 -8.79
N LYS A 67 0.97 24.84 -9.72
CA LYS A 67 -0.15 25.71 -10.18
C LYS A 67 -1.10 26.05 -9.05
N LEU A 68 -1.25 25.16 -8.08
CA LEU A 68 -1.97 25.46 -6.83
C LEU A 68 -1.22 26.41 -5.90
N GLY A 69 -0.02 26.86 -6.26
CA GLY A 69 0.81 27.77 -5.47
C GLY A 69 1.52 27.10 -4.30
N LEU A 70 1.69 25.77 -4.34
CA LEU A 70 2.39 25.01 -3.32
C LEU A 70 3.90 25.02 -3.56
N THR A 71 4.67 24.97 -2.48
CA THR A 71 6.11 24.73 -2.54
C THR A 71 6.35 23.23 -2.69
N VAL A 72 6.86 22.83 -3.87
CA VAL A 72 7.04 21.41 -4.21
C VAL A 72 8.50 21.02 -4.08
N ARG A 73 8.79 20.00 -3.29
CA ARG A 73 10.09 19.34 -3.17
C ARG A 73 9.96 17.84 -3.37
N GLU A 74 11.06 17.20 -3.67
CA GLU A 74 11.19 15.74 -3.78
C GLU A 74 12.35 15.29 -2.90
N ASP A 75 12.21 14.16 -2.20
CA ASP A 75 13.30 13.59 -1.42
C ASP A 75 14.10 12.55 -2.22
N ASP A 76 15.14 12.00 -1.62
CA ASP A 76 16.11 11.13 -2.31
C ASP A 76 15.68 9.65 -2.41
N ILE A 77 14.42 9.30 -2.10
CA ILE A 77 13.72 8.09 -2.53
C ILE A 77 12.65 8.41 -3.58
N GLY A 78 12.36 9.69 -3.79
CA GLY A 78 11.40 10.17 -4.77
C GLY A 78 10.03 10.54 -4.18
N ASN A 79 9.81 10.56 -2.87
CA ASN A 79 8.56 11.10 -2.31
C ASN A 79 8.41 12.57 -2.69
N ILE A 80 7.23 12.95 -3.17
CA ILE A 80 6.89 14.32 -3.54
C ILE A 80 6.13 14.95 -2.39
N PHE A 81 6.56 16.13 -1.96
CA PHE A 81 5.92 16.93 -0.92
C PHE A 81 5.53 18.29 -1.47
N ALA A 82 4.26 18.63 -1.40
CA ALA A 82 3.73 19.92 -1.81
C ALA A 82 3.14 20.64 -0.58
N THR A 83 3.76 21.72 -0.17
CA THR A 83 3.50 22.41 1.09
C THR A 83 2.69 23.68 0.88
N LEU A 84 1.57 23.81 1.58
CA LEU A 84 0.90 25.06 1.88
C LEU A 84 1.45 25.57 3.23
N PRO A 85 2.18 26.70 3.27
CA PRO A 85 2.77 27.20 4.51
C PRO A 85 1.70 27.64 5.51
N GLY A 86 1.86 27.21 6.76
CA GLY A 86 1.10 27.71 7.90
C GLY A 86 1.61 29.05 8.43
N SER A 87 0.91 29.60 9.39
CA SER A 87 1.32 30.88 10.01
C SER A 87 2.43 30.72 11.06
N ASP A 88 2.68 29.51 11.56
CA ASP A 88 3.72 29.21 12.55
C ASP A 88 4.62 28.05 12.06
N PRO A 89 5.81 28.38 11.52
CA PRO A 89 6.75 27.39 11.01
C PRO A 89 7.41 26.51 12.09
N ALA A 90 7.22 26.84 13.39
CA ALA A 90 7.74 26.03 14.48
C ALA A 90 6.87 24.80 14.78
N LEU A 91 5.64 24.77 14.27
CA LEU A 91 4.72 23.67 14.48
C LEU A 91 4.93 22.55 13.45
N ALA A 92 4.90 21.30 13.93
CA ALA A 92 4.98 20.15 13.05
C ALA A 92 3.79 20.13 12.05
N PRO A 93 4.02 19.75 10.77
CA PRO A 93 3.00 19.80 9.72
C PRO A 93 1.92 18.74 9.88
N VAL A 94 0.80 18.96 9.19
CA VAL A 94 -0.22 17.94 8.90
C VAL A 94 0.03 17.42 7.49
N TRP A 95 0.04 16.09 7.32
CA TRP A 95 0.21 15.44 6.04
C TRP A 95 -1.10 14.83 5.53
N THR A 96 -1.31 14.89 4.23
CA THR A 96 -2.36 14.14 3.52
C THR A 96 -1.82 13.71 2.16
N GLY A 97 -2.37 12.68 1.59
CA GLY A 97 -1.92 12.17 0.28
C GLY A 97 -2.01 10.65 0.21
N SER A 98 -1.34 10.07 -0.74
CA SER A 98 -1.25 8.64 -1.03
C SER A 98 -0.15 8.41 -2.07
N HIS A 99 -0.26 7.38 -2.92
CA HIS A 99 0.69 7.06 -3.98
C HIS A 99 0.17 7.39 -5.38
N ILE A 100 1.05 7.35 -6.39
CA ILE A 100 0.72 7.60 -7.80
C ILE A 100 1.21 6.51 -8.75
N ASP A 101 1.96 5.52 -8.25
CA ASP A 101 2.27 4.29 -8.96
C ASP A 101 1.10 3.30 -8.92
N THR A 102 1.13 2.27 -9.73
CA THR A 102 0.05 1.28 -9.82
C THR A 102 0.58 -0.12 -10.06
N VAL A 103 -0.21 -1.15 -9.71
CA VAL A 103 -0.02 -2.48 -10.27
C VAL A 103 -0.29 -2.49 -11.80
N PRO A 104 0.13 -3.51 -12.55
CA PRO A 104 -0.28 -3.65 -13.95
C PRO A 104 -1.80 -3.72 -14.10
N ASN A 105 -2.36 -2.94 -15.03
CA ASN A 105 -3.79 -2.90 -15.36
C ASN A 105 -4.70 -2.55 -14.16
N ALA A 106 -4.24 -1.68 -13.27
CA ALA A 106 -4.99 -1.18 -12.13
C ALA A 106 -6.23 -0.35 -12.51
N GLY A 107 -7.07 -0.09 -11.53
CA GLY A 107 -8.09 0.95 -11.59
C GLY A 107 -7.46 2.35 -11.59
N LYS A 108 -8.16 3.32 -12.18
CA LYS A 108 -7.67 4.71 -12.31
C LYS A 108 -7.72 5.54 -11.02
N PHE A 109 -8.31 5.01 -9.96
CA PHE A 109 -8.53 5.73 -8.71
C PHE A 109 -7.60 5.30 -7.58
N ASP A 110 -6.95 4.15 -7.74
CA ASP A 110 -6.10 3.54 -6.72
C ASP A 110 -4.88 4.41 -6.41
N GLY A 111 -4.72 4.81 -5.15
CA GLY A 111 -3.74 5.77 -4.66
C GLY A 111 -4.00 7.21 -5.11
N MET A 112 -4.27 7.41 -6.41
CA MET A 112 -4.45 8.76 -6.98
C MET A 112 -5.57 9.55 -6.32
N THR A 113 -6.64 8.90 -5.88
CA THR A 113 -7.74 9.55 -5.17
C THR A 113 -7.23 10.28 -3.92
N GLY A 114 -6.32 9.69 -3.15
CA GLY A 114 -5.77 10.33 -1.95
C GLY A 114 -4.91 11.56 -2.27
N VAL A 115 -4.06 11.47 -3.31
CA VAL A 115 -3.25 12.63 -3.74
C VAL A 115 -4.13 13.76 -4.27
N VAL A 116 -5.09 13.47 -5.13
CA VAL A 116 -5.98 14.47 -5.73
C VAL A 116 -6.89 15.10 -4.67
N SER A 117 -7.42 14.30 -3.74
CA SER A 117 -8.22 14.82 -2.63
C SER A 117 -7.41 15.73 -1.70
N GLY A 118 -6.15 15.38 -1.45
CA GLY A 118 -5.21 16.25 -0.73
C GLY A 118 -4.99 17.59 -1.44
N MET A 119 -4.79 17.55 -2.77
CA MET A 119 -4.65 18.75 -3.60
C MET A 119 -5.91 19.64 -3.54
N GLU A 120 -7.09 19.05 -3.63
CA GLU A 120 -8.36 19.76 -3.53
C GLU A 120 -8.57 20.35 -2.13
N ALA A 121 -8.28 19.59 -1.07
CA ALA A 121 -8.40 20.09 0.30
C ALA A 121 -7.52 21.33 0.52
N VAL A 122 -6.29 21.31 0.04
CA VAL A 122 -5.37 22.47 0.13
C VAL A 122 -5.85 23.65 -0.69
N ARG A 123 -6.38 23.41 -1.92
CA ARG A 123 -7.00 24.46 -2.73
C ARG A 123 -8.12 25.16 -1.98
N LEU A 124 -9.01 24.36 -1.37
CA LEU A 124 -10.16 24.85 -0.62
C LEU A 124 -9.74 25.66 0.62
N ILE A 125 -8.78 25.18 1.39
CA ILE A 125 -8.24 25.89 2.57
C ILE A 125 -7.67 27.25 2.15
N ARG A 126 -6.88 27.27 1.10
CA ARG A 126 -6.27 28.48 0.57
C ARG A 126 -7.32 29.49 0.09
N GLU A 127 -8.31 29.05 -0.69
CA GLU A 127 -9.36 29.92 -1.24
C GLU A 127 -10.32 30.44 -0.17
N SER A 128 -10.58 29.64 0.89
CA SER A 128 -11.40 30.06 2.01
C SER A 128 -10.74 31.15 2.87
N GLY A 129 -9.40 31.28 2.79
CA GLY A 129 -8.61 32.12 3.69
C GLY A 129 -8.64 31.64 5.15
N ALA A 130 -9.01 30.38 5.38
CA ALA A 130 -9.10 29.79 6.72
C ALA A 130 -7.74 29.84 7.43
N PRO A 131 -7.66 30.35 8.66
CA PRO A 131 -6.42 30.34 9.40
C PRO A 131 -5.98 28.90 9.69
N HIS A 132 -4.71 28.62 9.40
CA HIS A 132 -4.08 27.35 9.70
C HIS A 132 -2.66 27.59 10.23
N PRO A 133 -2.39 27.27 11.50
CA PRO A 133 -1.08 27.55 12.08
C PRO A 133 0.01 26.61 11.56
N ARG A 134 -0.34 25.35 11.25
CA ARG A 134 0.61 24.34 10.77
C ARG A 134 0.70 24.32 9.25
N ASP A 135 1.87 24.00 8.74
CA ASP A 135 2.01 23.62 7.34
C ASP A 135 1.07 22.44 7.01
N ILE A 136 0.44 22.50 5.85
CA ILE A 136 -0.33 21.38 5.29
C ILE A 136 0.44 20.85 4.09
N VAL A 137 0.75 19.56 4.10
CA VAL A 137 1.60 18.94 3.09
C VAL A 137 0.83 17.85 2.37
N VAL A 138 0.69 17.99 1.05
CA VAL A 138 0.22 16.89 0.20
C VAL A 138 1.43 16.05 -0.16
N VAL A 139 1.35 14.75 0.14
CA VAL A 139 2.43 13.79 -0.14
C VAL A 139 2.01 12.84 -1.25
N ALA A 140 2.89 12.65 -2.24
CA ALA A 140 2.80 11.50 -3.14
C ALA A 140 3.96 10.56 -2.80
N TYR A 141 3.64 9.45 -2.12
CA TYR A 141 4.61 8.47 -1.68
C TYR A 141 5.17 7.68 -2.87
N THR A 142 6.39 7.21 -2.74
CA THR A 142 7.09 6.44 -3.77
C THR A 142 6.84 4.97 -3.59
N SER A 143 6.26 4.32 -4.62
CA SER A 143 6.12 2.86 -4.69
C SER A 143 5.40 2.26 -3.49
N GLU A 144 4.14 2.58 -3.33
CA GLU A 144 3.26 1.84 -2.43
C GLU A 144 3.14 0.39 -2.91
N GLU A 145 3.02 0.21 -4.22
CA GLU A 145 2.86 -1.07 -4.89
C GLU A 145 4.18 -1.85 -5.05
N PRO A 146 4.24 -3.14 -4.67
CA PRO A 146 5.47 -3.94 -4.71
C PRO A 146 5.85 -4.42 -6.12
N THR A 147 5.51 -3.68 -7.18
CA THR A 147 5.49 -4.14 -8.56
C THR A 147 6.87 -4.34 -9.18
N ARG A 148 7.84 -3.47 -8.89
CA ARG A 148 9.15 -3.52 -9.54
C ARG A 148 10.20 -4.25 -8.71
N TYR A 149 10.21 -4.01 -7.40
CA TYR A 149 11.26 -4.51 -6.50
C TYR A 149 10.75 -5.52 -5.47
N GLY A 150 9.47 -5.89 -5.51
CA GLY A 150 8.89 -6.90 -4.63
C GLY A 150 8.57 -6.43 -3.21
N LEU A 151 8.96 -5.20 -2.84
CA LEU A 151 8.67 -4.60 -1.54
C LEU A 151 7.73 -3.41 -1.71
N SER A 152 6.64 -3.38 -0.94
CA SER A 152 5.66 -2.28 -0.90
C SER A 152 6.15 -1.11 -0.06
N CYS A 153 5.53 0.05 -0.27
CA CYS A 153 5.67 1.24 0.57
C CYS A 153 7.11 1.75 0.69
N LEU A 154 7.90 1.70 -0.42
CA LEU A 154 9.32 2.06 -0.37
C LEU A 154 9.55 3.48 0.17
N GLY A 155 8.69 4.42 -0.22
CA GLY A 155 8.77 5.81 0.20
C GLY A 155 8.53 6.01 1.68
N SER A 156 7.43 5.48 2.20
CA SER A 156 7.07 5.60 3.63
C SER A 156 8.00 4.76 4.51
N ARG A 157 8.48 3.60 4.05
CA ARG A 157 9.52 2.82 4.76
C ARG A 157 10.84 3.59 4.89
N ALA A 158 11.24 4.34 3.88
CA ALA A 158 12.42 5.21 4.00
C ALA A 158 12.19 6.35 5.00
N LEU A 159 10.97 6.89 5.06
CA LEU A 159 10.57 7.93 6.03
C LEU A 159 10.54 7.39 7.46
N SER A 160 10.04 6.17 7.71
CA SER A 160 10.05 5.54 9.04
C SER A 160 11.46 5.06 9.44
N GLY A 161 12.29 4.77 8.46
CA GLY A 161 13.61 4.19 8.64
C GLY A 161 13.64 2.67 8.58
N ASP A 162 12.54 2.05 8.12
CA ASP A 162 12.44 0.60 7.90
C ASP A 162 13.04 0.16 6.55
N LEU A 163 13.37 1.12 5.69
CA LEU A 163 14.17 0.92 4.49
C LEU A 163 15.44 1.77 4.59
N THR A 164 16.59 1.12 4.64
CA THR A 164 17.90 1.78 4.63
C THR A 164 18.47 1.86 3.23
N LEU A 165 19.48 2.70 3.03
CA LEU A 165 20.20 2.77 1.75
C LEU A 165 20.87 1.43 1.39
N GLU A 166 21.31 0.66 2.37
CA GLU A 166 21.92 -0.66 2.13
C GLU A 166 20.87 -1.67 1.64
N ASP A 167 19.66 -1.66 2.20
CA ASP A 167 18.57 -2.52 1.74
C ASP A 167 18.24 -2.29 0.26
N THR A 168 18.36 -1.05 -0.23
CA THR A 168 18.13 -0.74 -1.65
C THR A 168 19.08 -1.47 -2.61
N ARG A 169 20.23 -1.98 -2.11
CA ARG A 169 21.19 -2.79 -2.90
C ARG A 169 20.75 -4.24 -3.04
N ALA A 170 19.94 -4.74 -2.10
CA ALA A 170 19.38 -6.09 -2.15
C ALA A 170 18.14 -6.17 -3.04
N LEU A 171 17.36 -5.08 -3.14
CA LEU A 171 16.13 -5.00 -3.91
C LEU A 171 16.44 -4.92 -5.42
N LYS A 172 16.08 -5.97 -6.17
CA LYS A 172 16.37 -6.11 -7.61
C LYS A 172 15.09 -6.21 -8.41
N ASP A 173 15.06 -5.55 -9.56
CA ASP A 173 14.02 -5.75 -10.56
C ASP A 173 14.26 -7.02 -11.41
N GLN A 174 13.32 -7.33 -12.30
CA GLN A 174 13.39 -8.52 -13.17
C GLN A 174 14.63 -8.59 -14.07
N SER A 175 15.28 -7.44 -14.32
CA SER A 175 16.53 -7.38 -15.09
C SER A 175 17.77 -7.62 -14.23
N GLY A 176 17.59 -7.76 -12.90
CA GLY A 176 18.67 -7.87 -11.92
C GLY A 176 19.25 -6.52 -11.48
N ARG A 177 18.67 -5.40 -11.95
CA ARG A 177 19.10 -4.06 -11.58
C ARG A 177 18.59 -3.69 -10.18
N THR A 178 19.48 -3.14 -9.35
CA THR A 178 19.12 -2.78 -7.97
C THR A 178 18.32 -1.46 -7.92
N LEU A 179 17.51 -1.29 -6.88
CA LEU A 179 16.88 0.00 -6.58
C LEU A 179 17.96 1.08 -6.37
N TYR A 180 19.05 0.74 -5.69
CA TYR A 180 20.19 1.62 -5.49
C TYR A 180 20.72 2.20 -6.82
N ASP A 181 20.99 1.33 -7.81
CA ASP A 181 21.52 1.77 -9.11
C ASP A 181 20.51 2.68 -9.83
N LYS A 182 19.22 2.39 -9.69
CA LYS A 182 18.16 3.21 -10.29
C LYS A 182 18.05 4.59 -9.64
N LEU A 183 18.17 4.67 -8.31
CA LEU A 183 18.17 5.94 -7.60
C LEU A 183 19.38 6.81 -8.04
N GLN A 184 20.56 6.20 -8.16
CA GLN A 184 21.76 6.94 -8.64
C GLN A 184 21.59 7.42 -10.09
N GLU A 185 21.01 6.62 -10.98
CA GLU A 185 20.71 7.04 -12.37
C GLU A 185 19.77 8.24 -12.42
N LEU A 186 18.81 8.30 -11.52
CA LEU A 186 17.84 9.41 -11.43
C LEU A 186 18.40 10.64 -10.72
N GLY A 187 19.64 10.59 -10.21
CA GLY A 187 20.33 11.69 -9.57
C GLY A 187 20.03 11.87 -8.08
N TYR A 188 19.37 10.90 -7.43
CA TYR A 188 19.14 10.93 -5.99
C TYR A 188 20.45 10.70 -5.22
N SER A 189 20.66 11.47 -4.15
CA SER A 189 21.92 11.46 -3.41
C SER A 189 21.90 10.52 -2.21
N ARG A 190 23.06 9.93 -1.90
CA ARG A 190 23.24 9.10 -0.70
C ARG A 190 23.08 9.91 0.59
N GLU A 191 23.63 11.10 0.61
CA GLU A 191 23.59 12.02 1.75
C GLU A 191 22.15 12.51 1.98
N GLY A 192 21.38 12.72 0.91
CA GLY A 192 19.98 13.05 0.97
C GLY A 192 19.15 11.90 1.53
N PHE A 193 19.38 10.66 1.03
CA PHE A 193 18.69 9.48 1.53
C PHE A 193 18.87 9.29 3.05
N ALA A 194 20.05 9.52 3.58
CA ALA A 194 20.32 9.43 5.02
C ALA A 194 19.53 10.46 5.86
N ARG A 195 18.99 11.51 5.24
CA ARG A 195 18.21 12.59 5.88
C ARG A 195 16.70 12.45 5.72
N ILE A 196 16.22 11.46 4.98
CA ILE A 196 14.77 11.23 4.73
C ILE A 196 14.05 10.91 6.03
N ARG A 197 14.67 10.09 6.89
CA ARG A 197 14.04 9.53 8.08
C ARG A 197 13.39 10.59 8.96
N LYS A 198 12.12 10.36 9.31
CA LYS A 198 11.33 11.14 10.23
C LYS A 198 11.39 10.55 11.66
N ARG A 199 11.25 11.41 12.64
CA ARG A 199 11.18 11.05 14.05
C ARG A 199 9.79 11.35 14.57
N LYS A 200 9.44 10.73 15.69
CA LYS A 200 8.20 11.06 16.38
C LYS A 200 8.15 12.56 16.70
N GLY A 201 7.10 13.23 16.23
CA GLY A 201 6.90 14.67 16.39
C GLY A 201 7.32 15.51 15.18
N ASP A 202 8.01 14.96 14.18
CA ASP A 202 8.32 15.68 12.92
C ASP A 202 7.08 15.86 12.03
N VAL A 203 6.04 15.07 12.27
CA VAL A 203 4.71 15.17 11.66
C VAL A 203 3.69 15.18 12.80
N PHE A 204 2.76 16.13 12.78
CA PHE A 204 1.72 16.23 13.81
C PHE A 204 0.63 15.17 13.62
N ALA A 205 0.12 15.05 12.40
CA ALA A 205 -0.88 14.08 12.02
C ALA A 205 -0.75 13.76 10.52
N ALA A 206 -1.14 12.55 10.14
CA ALA A 206 -1.29 12.14 8.76
C ALA A 206 -2.70 11.57 8.54
N VAL A 207 -3.32 11.92 7.41
CA VAL A 207 -4.63 11.41 7.00
C VAL A 207 -4.53 11.02 5.54
N GLU A 208 -4.79 9.77 5.24
CA GLU A 208 -4.84 9.25 3.87
C GLU A 208 -6.29 8.93 3.50
N LEU A 209 -6.79 9.51 2.41
CA LEU A 209 -8.03 9.08 1.77
C LEU A 209 -7.69 8.03 0.71
N HIS A 210 -8.37 6.90 0.77
CA HIS A 210 -8.16 5.82 -0.19
C HIS A 210 -9.51 5.23 -0.65
N ILE A 211 -9.54 4.61 -1.82
CA ILE A 211 -10.67 3.76 -2.20
C ILE A 211 -10.72 2.53 -1.28
N GLU A 212 -11.89 1.98 -1.04
CA GLU A 212 -12.05 0.82 -0.13
C GLU A 212 -11.29 -0.43 -0.59
N GLN A 213 -11.08 -0.61 -1.88
CA GLN A 213 -10.53 -1.83 -2.51
C GLN A 213 -11.32 -3.11 -2.12
N ASN A 214 -12.57 -2.94 -1.73
CA ASN A 214 -13.52 -3.97 -1.35
C ASN A 214 -14.93 -3.50 -1.74
N SER A 215 -15.98 -4.22 -1.34
CA SER A 215 -17.39 -3.93 -1.65
C SER A 215 -18.27 -3.75 -0.41
N ARG A 216 -17.70 -3.47 0.77
CA ARG A 216 -18.49 -3.34 2.01
C ARG A 216 -19.29 -2.06 2.04
N LEU A 217 -18.66 -0.93 1.70
CA LEU A 217 -19.32 0.38 1.61
C LEU A 217 -20.39 0.38 0.53
N GLU A 218 -20.07 -0.16 -0.65
CA GLU A 218 -21.01 -0.28 -1.75
C GLU A 218 -22.24 -1.12 -1.35
N LYS A 219 -22.03 -2.30 -0.75
CA LYS A 219 -23.11 -3.18 -0.28
C LYS A 219 -23.96 -2.57 0.82
N ALA A 220 -23.35 -1.75 1.68
CA ALA A 220 -24.05 -1.04 2.74
C ALA A 220 -24.74 0.25 2.24
N GLY A 221 -24.39 0.77 1.07
CA GLY A 221 -24.83 2.06 0.56
C GLY A 221 -24.26 3.24 1.35
N ILE A 222 -23.12 3.05 2.03
CA ILE A 222 -22.49 4.05 2.91
C ILE A 222 -21.29 4.67 2.17
N PRO A 223 -21.20 6.02 2.10
CA PRO A 223 -20.16 6.66 1.31
C PRO A 223 -18.78 6.70 1.98
N ILE A 224 -18.70 6.65 3.31
CA ILE A 224 -17.47 6.86 4.06
C ILE A 224 -17.15 5.66 4.96
N GLY A 225 -15.91 5.18 4.87
CA GLY A 225 -15.33 4.22 5.79
C GLY A 225 -14.25 4.88 6.66
N ILE A 226 -14.39 4.78 7.98
CA ILE A 226 -13.36 5.25 8.91
C ILE A 226 -12.52 4.05 9.35
N VAL A 227 -11.27 4.02 8.90
CA VAL A 227 -10.37 2.89 9.14
C VAL A 227 -9.82 2.96 10.55
N LYS A 228 -10.03 1.88 11.33
CA LYS A 228 -9.51 1.75 12.71
C LYS A 228 -8.20 0.97 12.77
N LYS A 229 -8.04 0.01 11.86
CA LYS A 229 -6.85 -0.85 11.78
C LYS A 229 -6.49 -1.09 10.32
N ILE A 230 -5.20 -1.25 10.06
CA ILE A 230 -4.66 -1.67 8.77
C ILE A 230 -3.97 -3.02 8.97
N CYS A 231 -4.36 -4.01 8.16
CA CYS A 231 -3.72 -5.31 8.17
C CYS A 231 -2.31 -5.20 7.60
N ALA A 232 -1.40 -6.02 8.12
CA ALA A 232 -0.04 -6.06 7.59
C ALA A 232 0.27 -7.41 6.96
N PRO A 233 0.93 -7.43 5.78
CA PRO A 233 1.32 -8.65 5.12
C PRO A 233 2.48 -9.35 5.81
N SER A 234 2.49 -10.68 5.70
CA SER A 234 3.66 -11.53 5.88
C SER A 234 3.78 -12.42 4.67
N ASN A 235 4.89 -12.31 3.96
CA ASN A 235 5.11 -13.00 2.71
C ASN A 235 6.15 -14.09 2.87
N TYR A 236 5.88 -15.25 2.25
CA TYR A 236 6.78 -16.40 2.25
C TYR A 236 6.98 -16.94 0.85
N ILE A 237 8.19 -17.44 0.59
CA ILE A 237 8.52 -18.28 -0.56
C ILE A 237 8.68 -19.69 -0.04
N VAL A 238 7.88 -20.62 -0.57
CA VAL A 238 7.90 -22.03 -0.20
C VAL A 238 8.41 -22.84 -1.39
N GLU A 239 9.51 -23.55 -1.19
CA GLU A 239 10.03 -24.50 -2.17
C GLU A 239 9.75 -25.93 -1.69
N VAL A 240 9.11 -26.71 -2.56
CA VAL A 240 8.81 -28.12 -2.34
C VAL A 240 9.66 -28.94 -3.30
N HIS A 241 10.52 -29.80 -2.75
CA HIS A 241 11.39 -30.71 -3.51
C HIS A 241 10.91 -32.14 -3.40
N GLY A 242 10.42 -32.66 -4.50
CA GLY A 242 9.96 -34.03 -4.65
C GLY A 242 10.88 -34.86 -5.56
N LYS A 243 10.33 -35.85 -6.26
CA LYS A 243 11.05 -36.69 -7.20
C LYS A 243 10.39 -36.65 -8.56
N GLN A 244 11.09 -36.10 -9.54
CA GLN A 244 10.65 -36.11 -10.93
C GLN A 244 10.57 -37.53 -11.46
N GLY A 245 9.55 -37.82 -12.26
CA GLY A 245 9.36 -39.13 -12.88
C GLY A 245 8.39 -39.10 -14.05
N HIS A 246 8.35 -40.17 -14.84
CA HIS A 246 7.39 -40.29 -15.95
C HIS A 246 5.97 -40.54 -15.40
N ALA A 247 5.00 -39.74 -15.83
CA ALA A 247 3.63 -39.78 -15.28
C ALA A 247 2.92 -41.12 -15.45
N GLY A 248 3.17 -41.85 -16.53
CA GLY A 248 2.60 -43.20 -16.78
C GLY A 248 3.52 -44.34 -16.38
N GLY A 249 4.77 -44.07 -15.96
CA GLY A 249 5.75 -45.12 -15.66
C GLY A 249 6.09 -45.30 -14.18
N MET A 250 5.60 -44.41 -13.31
CA MET A 250 5.88 -44.47 -11.88
C MET A 250 4.56 -44.76 -11.12
N ASP A 251 4.55 -45.81 -10.33
CA ASP A 251 3.38 -46.21 -9.51
C ASP A 251 2.97 -45.07 -8.55
N MET A 252 1.68 -44.99 -8.24
CA MET A 252 1.13 -43.93 -7.38
C MET A 252 1.73 -43.94 -5.97
N THR A 253 2.06 -45.11 -5.46
CA THR A 253 2.63 -45.34 -4.10
C THR A 253 4.08 -44.86 -3.97
N ASP A 254 4.82 -44.76 -5.10
CA ASP A 254 6.23 -44.43 -5.11
C ASP A 254 6.50 -42.94 -5.41
N ARG A 255 5.41 -42.18 -5.66
CA ARG A 255 5.49 -40.78 -6.06
C ARG A 255 5.83 -39.88 -4.87
N ARG A 256 6.77 -38.97 -5.12
CA ARG A 256 7.03 -37.80 -4.29
C ARG A 256 6.74 -36.58 -5.12
N ASP A 257 5.45 -36.32 -5.33
CA ASP A 257 4.97 -35.27 -6.23
C ASP A 257 4.96 -33.92 -5.50
N ALA A 258 5.85 -33.02 -5.94
CA ALA A 258 6.01 -31.70 -5.35
C ALA A 258 4.75 -30.83 -5.49
N TYR A 259 4.03 -30.95 -6.60
CA TYR A 259 2.82 -30.13 -6.80
C TYR A 259 1.62 -30.65 -6.00
N ALA A 260 1.44 -31.96 -5.93
CA ALA A 260 0.38 -32.53 -5.09
C ALA A 260 0.58 -32.19 -3.61
N ALA A 261 1.84 -32.13 -3.14
CA ALA A 261 2.13 -31.64 -1.79
C ALA A 261 1.82 -30.14 -1.63
N ALA A 262 2.21 -29.30 -2.60
CA ALA A 262 1.92 -27.86 -2.60
C ALA A 262 0.40 -27.57 -2.61
N CYS A 263 -0.39 -28.34 -3.36
CA CYS A 263 -1.86 -28.21 -3.35
C CYS A 263 -2.46 -28.52 -1.97
N GLU A 264 -1.98 -29.57 -1.28
CA GLU A 264 -2.44 -29.89 0.07
C GLU A 264 -2.06 -28.80 1.07
N MET A 265 -0.85 -28.21 0.94
CA MET A 265 -0.40 -27.07 1.74
C MET A 265 -1.27 -25.84 1.50
N ALA A 266 -1.63 -25.54 0.24
CA ALA A 266 -2.48 -24.40 -0.10
C ALA A 266 -3.89 -24.55 0.51
N LEU A 267 -4.48 -25.74 0.46
CA LEU A 267 -5.79 -26.02 1.08
C LEU A 267 -5.72 -25.98 2.61
N ALA A 268 -4.62 -26.44 3.20
CA ALA A 268 -4.39 -26.35 4.65
C ALA A 268 -4.30 -24.88 5.09
N LEU A 269 -3.58 -24.04 4.34
CA LEU A 269 -3.49 -22.60 4.59
C LEU A 269 -4.86 -21.92 4.52
N GLU A 270 -5.64 -22.20 3.49
CA GLU A 270 -7.00 -21.66 3.36
C GLU A 270 -7.87 -22.03 4.57
N LYS A 271 -7.81 -23.29 5.00
CA LYS A 271 -8.55 -23.77 6.18
C LYS A 271 -8.11 -23.02 7.44
N LEU A 272 -6.81 -22.90 7.68
CA LEU A 272 -6.26 -22.16 8.83
C LEU A 272 -6.74 -20.70 8.86
N ALA A 273 -6.73 -20.02 7.71
CA ALA A 273 -7.21 -18.64 7.64
C ALA A 273 -8.71 -18.53 7.94
N ARG A 274 -9.53 -19.48 7.46
CA ARG A 274 -10.98 -19.51 7.76
C ARG A 274 -11.29 -19.80 9.24
N GLU A 275 -10.45 -20.57 9.91
CA GLU A 275 -10.60 -20.96 11.32
C GLU A 275 -9.89 -19.98 12.29
N CYS A 276 -9.12 -19.04 11.78
CA CYS A 276 -8.39 -18.06 12.59
C CYS A 276 -9.36 -17.12 13.34
N PRO A 277 -9.21 -16.96 14.66
CA PRO A 277 -10.11 -16.15 15.48
C PRO A 277 -9.82 -14.64 15.40
N SER A 278 -9.22 -14.18 14.33
CA SER A 278 -8.95 -12.77 14.10
C SER A 278 -10.20 -12.01 13.65
N GLU A 279 -10.30 -10.73 14.01
CA GLU A 279 -11.34 -9.83 13.52
C GLU A 279 -11.30 -9.67 11.99
N TYR A 280 -10.10 -9.70 11.41
CA TYR A 280 -9.89 -9.71 9.97
C TYR A 280 -8.54 -10.33 9.61
N ASN A 281 -8.57 -11.36 8.80
CA ASN A 281 -7.37 -11.96 8.22
C ASN A 281 -7.64 -12.47 6.79
N THR A 282 -6.58 -12.64 6.03
CA THR A 282 -6.58 -13.33 4.73
C THR A 282 -5.30 -14.14 4.58
N ALA A 283 -5.37 -15.24 3.81
CA ALA A 283 -4.20 -15.99 3.41
C ALA A 283 -4.36 -16.48 1.96
N THR A 284 -3.34 -16.29 1.15
CA THR A 284 -3.40 -16.53 -0.29
C THR A 284 -2.12 -17.17 -0.80
N VAL A 285 -2.26 -18.17 -1.69
CA VAL A 285 -1.17 -18.66 -2.54
C VAL A 285 -1.30 -17.94 -3.88
N GLY A 286 -0.42 -16.94 -4.12
CA GLY A 286 -0.57 -16.02 -5.25
C GLY A 286 0.16 -16.46 -6.52
N ARG A 287 1.36 -17.04 -6.40
CA ARG A 287 2.21 -17.49 -7.52
C ARG A 287 2.61 -18.93 -7.32
N VAL A 288 2.56 -19.72 -8.41
CA VAL A 288 3.01 -21.12 -8.41
C VAL A 288 3.89 -21.35 -9.65
N CYS A 289 5.06 -21.94 -9.43
CA CYS A 289 6.00 -22.32 -10.50
C CYS A 289 6.34 -23.80 -10.35
N LEU A 290 6.22 -24.54 -11.46
CA LEU A 290 6.48 -25.98 -11.51
C LEU A 290 7.71 -26.30 -12.35
N VAL A 291 8.46 -27.29 -11.94
CA VAL A 291 9.60 -27.81 -12.73
C VAL A 291 9.45 -29.33 -12.87
N PRO A 292 9.46 -29.84 -14.11
CA PRO A 292 9.72 -29.17 -15.40
C PRO A 292 8.47 -28.54 -16.06
N ASN A 293 7.28 -28.60 -15.44
CA ASN A 293 6.02 -28.08 -15.99
C ASN A 293 5.67 -28.73 -17.36
N ALA A 294 5.66 -30.06 -17.41
CA ALA A 294 5.36 -30.85 -18.57
C ALA A 294 4.23 -31.85 -18.33
N VAL A 295 3.36 -32.06 -19.31
CA VAL A 295 2.10 -32.79 -19.17
C VAL A 295 2.27 -34.25 -18.72
N ASN A 296 3.37 -34.89 -19.09
CA ASN A 296 3.64 -36.30 -18.82
C ASN A 296 4.76 -36.54 -17.79
N VAL A 297 5.06 -35.55 -16.97
CA VAL A 297 6.13 -35.59 -15.95
C VAL A 297 5.58 -35.23 -14.58
N ILE A 298 5.88 -36.07 -13.58
CA ILE A 298 5.62 -35.78 -12.17
C ILE A 298 6.55 -34.62 -11.77
N PRO A 299 6.01 -33.47 -11.26
CA PRO A 299 6.84 -32.35 -10.86
C PRO A 299 7.86 -32.70 -9.77
N GLY A 300 9.14 -32.48 -10.06
CA GLY A 300 10.22 -32.66 -9.09
C GLY A 300 10.40 -31.47 -8.15
N LYS A 301 9.98 -30.27 -8.58
CA LYS A 301 10.02 -29.05 -7.77
C LYS A 301 8.74 -28.22 -7.98
N CYS A 302 8.22 -27.67 -6.91
CA CYS A 302 7.20 -26.63 -6.92
C CYS A 302 7.67 -25.47 -6.05
N VAL A 303 7.56 -24.24 -6.56
CA VAL A 303 7.82 -23.01 -5.80
C VAL A 303 6.53 -22.22 -5.78
N PHE A 304 6.06 -21.83 -4.60
CA PHE A 304 4.90 -20.97 -4.48
C PHE A 304 5.08 -19.89 -3.43
N THR A 305 4.31 -18.80 -3.57
CA THR A 305 4.31 -17.69 -2.61
C THR A 305 3.09 -17.76 -1.70
N VAL A 306 3.27 -17.35 -0.47
CA VAL A 306 2.20 -17.17 0.53
C VAL A 306 2.13 -15.71 0.92
N ASP A 307 0.93 -15.14 0.94
CA ASP A 307 0.62 -13.81 1.50
C ASP A 307 -0.39 -14.02 2.64
N ILE A 308 0.01 -13.72 3.86
CA ILE A 308 -0.85 -13.75 5.06
C ILE A 308 -1.00 -12.32 5.55
N ARG A 309 -2.26 -11.88 5.73
CA ARG A 309 -2.57 -10.56 6.29
C ARG A 309 -3.46 -10.71 7.51
N ASP A 310 -3.20 -9.91 8.53
CA ASP A 310 -4.01 -9.87 9.75
C ASP A 310 -3.96 -8.46 10.36
N CYS A 311 -5.02 -8.05 10.99
CA CYS A 311 -5.10 -6.78 11.72
C CYS A 311 -4.56 -6.87 13.17
N ASN A 312 -4.13 -8.05 13.61
CA ASN A 312 -3.60 -8.31 14.95
C ASN A 312 -2.33 -9.17 14.87
N MET A 313 -1.23 -8.64 15.40
CA MET A 313 0.07 -9.32 15.35
C MET A 313 0.08 -10.69 16.04
N LYS A 314 -0.65 -10.85 17.13
CA LYS A 314 -0.69 -12.11 17.89
C LYS A 314 -1.38 -13.23 17.11
N THR A 315 -2.53 -12.96 16.51
CA THR A 315 -3.26 -13.93 15.68
C THR A 315 -2.49 -14.22 14.40
N LYS A 316 -1.87 -13.20 13.79
CA LYS A 316 -1.01 -13.36 12.61
C LYS A 316 0.16 -14.31 12.90
N GLN A 317 0.88 -14.10 13.99
CA GLN A 317 2.01 -14.94 14.37
C GLN A 317 1.58 -16.39 14.63
N ALA A 318 0.47 -16.59 15.33
CA ALA A 318 -0.07 -17.93 15.59
C ALA A 318 -0.46 -18.65 14.29
N LEU A 319 -1.09 -17.94 13.34
CA LEU A 319 -1.43 -18.49 12.02
C LEU A 319 -0.17 -18.90 11.23
N ILE A 320 0.88 -18.07 11.27
CA ILE A 320 2.16 -18.35 10.61
C ILE A 320 2.84 -19.60 11.21
N GLU A 321 2.88 -19.71 12.52
CA GLU A 321 3.48 -20.86 13.21
C GLU A 321 2.72 -22.16 12.90
N GLU A 322 1.40 -22.12 12.93
CA GLU A 322 0.56 -23.27 12.57
C GLU A 322 0.71 -23.64 11.09
N MET A 323 0.75 -22.67 10.18
CA MET A 323 1.06 -22.90 8.76
C MET A 323 2.39 -23.65 8.59
N LYS A 324 3.47 -23.15 9.21
CA LYS A 324 4.79 -23.78 9.12
C LYS A 324 4.74 -25.23 9.64
N SER A 325 4.06 -25.48 10.76
CA SER A 325 3.90 -26.80 11.36
C SER A 325 3.15 -27.76 10.42
N GLN A 326 2.01 -27.32 9.85
CA GLN A 326 1.23 -28.16 8.95
C GLN A 326 1.95 -28.41 7.62
N PHE A 327 2.66 -27.44 7.08
CA PHE A 327 3.45 -27.63 5.86
C PHE A 327 4.54 -28.67 6.04
N LEU A 328 5.27 -28.63 7.16
CA LEU A 328 6.29 -29.65 7.51
C LEU A 328 5.65 -31.05 7.68
N GLU A 329 4.48 -31.14 8.30
CA GLU A 329 3.77 -32.42 8.45
C GLU A 329 3.31 -32.99 7.10
N ILE A 330 2.74 -32.16 6.21
CA ILE A 330 2.38 -32.54 4.85
C ILE A 330 3.62 -32.99 4.07
N GLY A 331 4.72 -32.26 4.17
CA GLY A 331 5.99 -32.62 3.53
C GLY A 331 6.47 -34.00 3.98
N ARG A 332 6.46 -34.27 5.28
CA ARG A 332 6.83 -35.57 5.85
C ARG A 332 5.93 -36.70 5.35
N LYS A 333 4.61 -36.50 5.36
CA LYS A 333 3.61 -37.51 4.88
C LYS A 333 3.80 -37.84 3.40
N ARG A 334 4.13 -36.84 2.58
CA ARG A 334 4.32 -36.99 1.12
C ARG A 334 5.73 -37.33 0.71
N GLY A 335 6.66 -37.40 1.66
CA GLY A 335 8.09 -37.72 1.42
C GLY A 335 8.81 -36.66 0.58
N VAL A 336 8.42 -35.39 0.70
CA VAL A 336 9.06 -34.26 0.02
C VAL A 336 9.84 -33.41 1.03
N GLU A 337 10.87 -32.70 0.55
CA GLU A 337 11.63 -31.75 1.34
C GLU A 337 11.09 -30.33 1.15
N LEU A 338 11.16 -29.51 2.19
CA LEU A 338 10.63 -28.13 2.18
C LEU A 338 11.69 -27.13 2.57
N THR A 339 11.66 -25.99 1.88
CA THR A 339 12.28 -24.75 2.34
C THR A 339 11.20 -23.68 2.45
N ILE A 340 11.07 -23.03 3.61
CA ILE A 340 10.14 -21.95 3.86
C ILE A 340 10.97 -20.72 4.21
N GLN A 341 11.01 -19.77 3.30
CA GLN A 341 11.76 -18.53 3.46
C GLN A 341 10.79 -17.38 3.72
N GLU A 342 11.01 -16.63 4.79
CA GLU A 342 10.31 -15.37 5.04
C GLU A 342 10.91 -14.28 4.16
N ASP A 343 10.04 -13.58 3.42
CA ASP A 343 10.40 -12.48 2.53
C ASP A 343 10.08 -11.13 3.18
N ASN A 344 8.94 -11.06 3.88
CA ASN A 344 8.45 -9.89 4.59
C ASN A 344 7.56 -10.27 5.77
N ASN A 345 7.58 -9.46 6.85
CA ASN A 345 6.71 -9.64 8.02
C ASN A 345 6.40 -8.30 8.70
N ASP A 346 5.49 -7.55 8.14
CA ASP A 346 5.10 -6.22 8.61
C ASP A 346 4.21 -6.28 9.86
N ILE A 347 4.17 -5.17 10.60
CA ILE A 347 3.38 -5.01 11.82
C ILE A 347 2.04 -4.35 11.49
N PRO A 348 0.90 -4.93 11.90
CA PRO A 348 -0.40 -4.29 11.74
C PRO A 348 -0.47 -2.94 12.46
N LEU A 349 -1.13 -1.97 11.83
CA LEU A 349 -1.33 -0.64 12.39
C LEU A 349 -2.69 -0.53 13.08
N SER A 350 -2.72 0.09 14.27
CA SER A 350 -3.93 0.65 14.86
C SER A 350 -3.92 2.16 14.65
N CYS A 351 -4.96 2.69 14.00
CA CYS A 351 -5.08 4.12 13.75
C CYS A 351 -5.26 4.89 15.07
N ASN A 352 -4.86 6.16 15.07
CA ASN A 352 -4.93 7.00 16.26
C ASN A 352 -6.40 7.27 16.64
N GLU A 353 -6.79 6.98 17.89
CA GLU A 353 -8.17 7.10 18.36
C GLU A 353 -8.69 8.54 18.34
N ASP A 354 -7.83 9.55 18.59
CA ASP A 354 -8.25 10.95 18.53
C ASP A 354 -8.57 11.38 17.09
N MET A 355 -7.79 10.86 16.12
CA MET A 355 -8.06 11.09 14.70
C MET A 355 -9.35 10.38 14.26
N ILE A 356 -9.60 9.15 14.71
CA ILE A 356 -10.85 8.43 14.45
C ILE A 356 -12.03 9.26 14.95
N ARG A 357 -12.04 9.67 16.22
CA ARG A 357 -13.09 10.52 16.82
C ARG A 357 -13.28 11.85 16.09
N LEU A 358 -12.19 12.46 15.61
CA LEU A 358 -12.27 13.67 14.82
C LEU A 358 -12.98 13.43 13.49
N LEU A 359 -12.62 12.37 12.77
CA LEU A 359 -13.24 12.00 11.49
C LEU A 359 -14.73 11.67 11.66
N GLU A 360 -15.10 10.90 12.69
CA GLU A 360 -16.49 10.62 13.06
C GLU A 360 -17.28 11.91 13.30
N THR A 361 -16.74 12.79 14.15
CA THR A 361 -17.35 14.10 14.44
C THR A 361 -17.54 14.94 13.17
N MET A 362 -16.57 14.88 12.25
CA MET A 362 -16.67 15.62 10.99
C MET A 362 -17.72 15.02 10.06
N CYS A 363 -17.86 13.70 9.98
CA CYS A 363 -18.95 13.05 9.24
C CYS A 363 -20.32 13.46 9.82
N GLU A 364 -20.50 13.39 11.13
CA GLU A 364 -21.74 13.80 11.81
C GLU A 364 -22.11 15.28 11.53
N LYS A 365 -21.13 16.20 11.66
CA LYS A 365 -21.33 17.62 11.35
C LYS A 365 -21.73 17.91 9.92
N GLN A 366 -21.26 17.08 8.97
CA GLN A 366 -21.60 17.20 7.56
C GLN A 366 -22.85 16.41 7.17
N GLY A 367 -23.43 15.64 8.09
CA GLY A 367 -24.56 14.76 7.81
C GLY A 367 -24.21 13.61 6.86
N LEU A 368 -22.96 13.15 6.88
CA LEU A 368 -22.48 12.04 6.10
C LEU A 368 -22.62 10.75 6.89
N GLU A 369 -23.22 9.74 6.28
CA GLU A 369 -23.20 8.38 6.85
C GLU A 369 -21.80 7.78 6.75
N TYR A 370 -21.37 7.10 7.78
CA TYR A 370 -20.09 6.42 7.82
C TYR A 370 -20.19 5.07 8.53
N MET A 371 -19.23 4.20 8.29
CA MET A 371 -19.02 2.98 9.07
C MET A 371 -17.53 2.79 9.40
N GLU A 372 -17.28 2.13 10.53
CA GLU A 372 -15.94 1.73 10.90
C GLU A 372 -15.46 0.55 10.08
N LEU A 373 -14.20 0.59 9.61
CA LEU A 373 -13.60 -0.44 8.77
C LEU A 373 -12.25 -0.90 9.31
N ILE A 374 -11.90 -2.12 8.90
CA ILE A 374 -10.54 -2.63 8.93
C ILE A 374 -10.07 -2.70 7.47
N SER A 375 -8.95 -2.05 7.15
CA SER A 375 -8.31 -2.16 5.85
C SER A 375 -7.53 -3.48 5.75
N GLY A 376 -7.89 -4.32 4.78
CA GLY A 376 -7.11 -5.49 4.40
C GLY A 376 -5.85 -5.15 3.59
N PRO A 377 -5.95 -4.22 2.60
CA PRO A 377 -4.77 -3.63 1.96
C PRO A 377 -3.87 -2.90 2.95
N TYR A 378 -2.56 -2.87 2.64
CA TYR A 378 -1.55 -2.11 3.37
C TYR A 378 -1.45 -0.73 2.75
N HIS A 379 -1.02 0.30 3.50
CA HIS A 379 -0.99 1.70 3.05
C HIS A 379 0.26 2.41 3.56
N ASP A 380 0.53 3.61 3.04
CA ASP A 380 1.68 4.44 3.39
C ASP A 380 1.51 5.22 4.72
N SER A 381 0.26 5.37 5.21
CA SER A 381 -0.08 6.14 6.42
C SER A 381 -0.08 5.30 7.70
#